data_4099bdcc71cdb8e38acfe46387bdf30f
#
_entry.id   4099bdcc71cdb8e38acfe46387bdf30f
#
_cell.length_a   1.000
_cell.length_b   1.000
_cell.length_c   1.000
_cell.angle_alpha   90.00
_cell.angle_beta   90.00
_cell.angle_gamma   90.00
#
_symmetry.space_group_name_H-M   'P 1'
#
loop_
_entity.id
_entity.type
_entity.pdbx_description
1 polymer ?
#
loop_
_entity_poly.entity_id
_entity_poly.type
_entity_poly.pdbx_seq_one_letter_code
_entity_poly.pdbx_strand_id
1 'polypeptide(L)'
;MFSYIELFYVRWSDLENVYKKTFAFSSAVLIALFLYFLFGYKDYINKLVHHDDQWLYYSNNKILISKDQSRSIGLLEKNGQFSSTELNKIISKNKSYAKSHLTHLRQTFIEKLNQNYHKLTGFSEPLISSTKNPADKRQIIYFAGNKIFKKKSFFEYIFKK
;
A
#
# COMPACT_ATOMS: atom_id res chain seq x y z
N MET A 1 62.04 -34.35 -11.81
CA MET A 1 60.84 -35.19 -12.01
C MET A 1 59.91 -34.90 -10.86
N PHE A 2 58.94 -34.04 -11.08
CA PHE A 2 57.96 -33.76 -10.01
C PHE A 2 57.12 -35.00 -9.80
N SER A 3 56.95 -35.37 -8.52
CA SER A 3 56.13 -36.53 -8.18
C SER A 3 54.68 -36.27 -8.57
N TYR A 4 53.97 -37.33 -8.98
CA TYR A 4 52.51 -37.23 -9.29
C TYR A 4 51.71 -36.63 -8.13
N ILE A 5 52.18 -36.75 -6.92
CA ILE A 5 51.58 -36.21 -5.69
C ILE A 5 51.69 -34.68 -5.67
N GLU A 6 52.83 -34.08 -6.01
CA GLU A 6 53.00 -32.60 -6.06
C GLU A 6 52.12 -31.96 -7.13
N LEU A 7 52.04 -32.58 -8.30
CA LEU A 7 51.12 -32.14 -9.39
C LEU A 7 49.65 -32.21 -8.95
N PHE A 8 49.27 -33.22 -8.18
CA PHE A 8 47.92 -33.38 -7.67
C PHE A 8 47.60 -32.31 -6.61
N TYR A 9 48.49 -32.00 -5.70
CA TYR A 9 48.37 -31.00 -4.66
C TYR A 9 48.24 -29.59 -5.25
N VAL A 10 49.09 -29.23 -6.24
CA VAL A 10 49.02 -27.93 -6.93
C VAL A 10 47.67 -27.81 -7.65
N ARG A 11 47.22 -28.83 -8.30
CA ARG A 11 45.95 -28.84 -9.03
C ARG A 11 44.72 -28.74 -8.08
N TRP A 12 44.82 -29.32 -6.88
CA TRP A 12 43.77 -29.23 -5.87
C TRP A 12 43.68 -27.85 -5.22
N SER A 13 44.81 -27.24 -4.91
CA SER A 13 44.84 -25.85 -4.37
C SER A 13 44.31 -24.83 -5.36
N ASP A 14 44.56 -25.00 -6.65
CA ASP A 14 44.03 -24.14 -7.70
C ASP A 14 42.51 -24.29 -7.84
N LEU A 15 42.00 -25.51 -7.81
CA LEU A 15 40.58 -25.79 -7.80
C LEU A 15 39.88 -25.17 -6.58
N GLU A 16 40.47 -25.30 -5.38
CA GLU A 16 39.93 -24.72 -4.16
C GLU A 16 39.86 -23.19 -4.23
N ASN A 17 40.87 -22.54 -4.80
CA ASN A 17 40.88 -21.10 -5.03
C ASN A 17 39.83 -20.66 -6.05
N VAL A 18 39.62 -21.44 -7.12
CA VAL A 18 38.58 -21.17 -8.11
C VAL A 18 37.18 -21.30 -7.47
N TYR A 19 36.95 -22.34 -6.68
CA TYR A 19 35.66 -22.51 -5.96
C TYR A 19 35.42 -21.39 -4.96
N LYS A 20 36.40 -20.96 -4.19
CA LYS A 20 36.28 -19.84 -3.26
C LYS A 20 35.95 -18.52 -3.99
N LYS A 21 36.61 -18.25 -5.11
CA LYS A 21 36.35 -17.05 -5.92
C LYS A 21 34.96 -17.07 -6.58
N THR A 22 34.56 -18.23 -7.17
CA THR A 22 33.23 -18.36 -7.76
C THR A 22 32.11 -18.29 -6.71
N PHE A 23 32.29 -18.88 -5.55
CA PHE A 23 31.35 -18.77 -4.44
C PHE A 23 31.23 -17.34 -3.93
N ALA A 24 32.35 -16.63 -3.73
CA ALA A 24 32.35 -15.24 -3.32
C ALA A 24 31.66 -14.34 -4.37
N PHE A 25 31.91 -14.55 -5.65
CA PHE A 25 31.28 -13.81 -6.73
C PHE A 25 29.77 -14.07 -6.81
N SER A 26 29.36 -15.35 -6.75
CA SER A 26 27.93 -15.69 -6.79
C SER A 26 27.18 -15.16 -5.57
N SER A 27 27.79 -15.19 -4.38
CA SER A 27 27.22 -14.60 -3.18
C SER A 27 27.06 -13.07 -3.29
N ALA A 28 28.04 -12.39 -3.83
CA ALA A 28 27.99 -10.94 -4.07
C ALA A 28 26.87 -10.56 -5.05
N VAL A 29 26.71 -11.33 -6.15
CA VAL A 29 25.63 -11.15 -7.12
C VAL A 29 24.26 -11.38 -6.48
N LEU A 30 24.09 -12.43 -5.67
CA LEU A 30 22.84 -12.70 -4.96
C LEU A 30 22.48 -11.58 -3.97
N ILE A 31 23.45 -11.07 -3.22
CA ILE A 31 23.25 -9.94 -2.31
C ILE A 31 22.87 -8.69 -3.09
N ALA A 32 23.53 -8.39 -4.21
CA ALA A 32 23.21 -7.24 -5.04
C ALA A 32 21.78 -7.32 -5.63
N LEU A 33 21.37 -8.51 -6.11
CA LEU A 33 20.02 -8.76 -6.60
C LEU A 33 18.98 -8.62 -5.48
N PHE A 34 19.27 -9.11 -4.29
CA PHE A 34 18.40 -8.98 -3.13
C PHE A 34 18.23 -7.52 -2.72
N LEU A 35 19.32 -6.75 -2.67
CA LEU A 35 19.26 -5.31 -2.39
C LEU A 35 18.49 -4.56 -3.46
N TYR A 36 18.73 -4.85 -4.75
CA TYR A 36 17.99 -4.25 -5.85
C TYR A 36 16.48 -4.53 -5.73
N PHE A 37 16.10 -5.77 -5.39
CA PHE A 37 14.71 -6.14 -5.16
C PHE A 37 14.10 -5.40 -3.97
N LEU A 38 14.84 -5.28 -2.86
CA LEU A 38 14.39 -4.54 -1.67
C LEU A 38 14.18 -3.05 -1.97
N PHE A 39 15.11 -2.41 -2.69
CA PHE A 39 14.97 -1.00 -3.06
C PHE A 39 13.82 -0.78 -4.03
N GLY A 40 13.71 -1.60 -5.08
CA GLY A 40 12.60 -1.52 -6.02
C GLY A 40 11.23 -1.76 -5.37
N TYR A 41 11.16 -2.69 -4.42
CA TYR A 41 9.95 -2.95 -3.64
C TYR A 41 9.58 -1.78 -2.72
N LYS A 42 10.57 -1.17 -2.06
CA LYS A 42 10.37 0.04 -1.24
C LYS A 42 9.83 1.20 -2.07
N ASP A 43 10.39 1.43 -3.24
CA ASP A 43 9.92 2.47 -4.16
C ASP A 43 8.50 2.20 -4.67
N TYR A 44 8.18 0.95 -4.97
CA TYR A 44 6.83 0.56 -5.35
C TYR A 44 5.83 0.83 -4.22
N ILE A 45 6.14 0.43 -2.98
CA ILE A 45 5.27 0.68 -1.82
C ILE A 45 5.10 2.18 -1.57
N ASN A 46 6.16 2.97 -1.69
CA ASN A 46 6.08 4.42 -1.48
C ASN A 46 5.16 5.12 -2.49
N LYS A 47 4.93 4.55 -3.67
CA LYS A 47 3.99 5.06 -4.67
C LYS A 47 2.54 4.66 -4.43
N LEU A 48 2.27 3.83 -3.44
CA LEU A 48 0.93 3.43 -3.06
C LEU A 48 0.39 4.32 -1.94
N VAL A 49 -0.91 4.52 -1.95
CA VAL A 49 -1.59 5.24 -0.87
C VAL A 49 -1.89 4.26 0.26
N HIS A 50 -1.44 4.58 1.44
CA HIS A 50 -1.65 3.78 2.65
C HIS A 50 -2.43 4.57 3.68
N HIS A 51 -3.17 3.89 4.54
CA HIS A 51 -3.86 4.51 5.66
C HIS A 51 -3.69 3.70 6.95
N ASP A 52 -3.81 4.39 8.05
CA ASP A 52 -4.04 3.81 9.38
C ASP A 52 -5.23 4.52 10.05
N ASP A 53 -5.40 4.34 11.36
CA ASP A 53 -6.56 4.90 12.09
C ASP A 53 -6.58 6.44 12.15
N GLN A 54 -5.45 7.11 11.89
CA GLN A 54 -5.31 8.56 12.03
C GLN A 54 -4.68 9.24 10.83
N TRP A 55 -3.98 8.51 9.97
CA TRP A 55 -3.16 9.10 8.91
C TRP A 55 -3.42 8.46 7.56
N LEU A 56 -3.36 9.30 6.54
CA LEU A 56 -3.23 8.91 5.14
C LEU A 56 -1.78 9.18 4.71
N TYR A 57 -1.15 8.22 4.05
CA TYR A 57 0.26 8.25 3.66
C TYR A 57 0.41 8.12 2.15
N TYR A 58 1.33 8.89 1.59
CA TYR A 58 1.78 8.74 0.22
C TYR A 58 3.24 9.18 0.12
N SER A 59 4.10 8.30 -0.41
CA SER A 59 5.53 8.53 -0.41
C SER A 59 6.04 8.77 1.02
N ASN A 60 6.74 9.86 1.26
CA ASN A 60 7.24 10.26 2.59
C ASN A 60 6.30 11.24 3.32
N ASN A 61 5.19 11.59 2.70
CA ASN A 61 4.23 12.55 3.25
C ASN A 61 3.08 11.84 3.97
N LYS A 62 2.50 12.54 4.94
CA LYS A 62 1.31 12.09 5.65
C LYS A 62 0.38 13.25 5.95
N ILE A 63 -0.91 12.97 5.99
CA ILE A 63 -1.93 13.94 6.38
C ILE A 63 -2.87 13.32 7.40
N LEU A 64 -3.28 14.12 8.39
CA LEU A 64 -4.21 13.68 9.43
C LEU A 64 -5.61 13.51 8.85
N ILE A 65 -6.23 12.39 9.16
CA ILE A 65 -7.62 12.09 8.82
C ILE A 65 -8.43 11.83 10.10
N SER A 66 -9.72 12.09 10.05
CA SER A 66 -10.59 11.77 11.18
C SER A 66 -10.82 10.26 11.28
N LYS A 67 -11.18 9.79 12.48
CA LYS A 67 -11.54 8.38 12.72
C LYS A 67 -12.67 7.91 11.80
N ASP A 68 -13.63 8.78 11.48
CA ASP A 68 -14.74 8.45 10.59
C ASP A 68 -14.26 8.34 9.14
N GLN A 69 -13.29 9.18 8.72
CA GLN A 69 -12.63 9.08 7.41
C GLN A 69 -11.82 7.78 7.30
N SER A 70 -11.04 7.43 8.32
CA SER A 70 -10.32 6.17 8.35
C SER A 70 -11.25 4.95 8.23
N ARG A 71 -12.37 4.95 8.96
CA ARG A 71 -13.39 3.89 8.84
C ARG A 71 -13.97 3.77 7.44
N SER A 72 -14.26 4.90 6.78
CA SER A 72 -14.77 4.91 5.40
C SER A 72 -13.74 4.36 4.41
N ILE A 73 -12.46 4.70 4.57
CA ILE A 73 -11.37 4.16 3.78
C ILE A 73 -11.22 2.65 4.01
N GLY A 74 -11.32 2.19 5.26
CA GLY A 74 -11.29 0.76 5.60
C GLY A 74 -12.43 -0.04 4.97
N LEU A 75 -13.62 0.55 4.80
CA LEU A 75 -14.71 -0.07 4.05
C LEU A 75 -14.37 -0.18 2.55
N LEU A 76 -13.77 0.85 1.97
CA LEU A 76 -13.31 0.82 0.57
C LEU A 76 -12.22 -0.24 0.36
N GLU A 77 -11.26 -0.33 1.27
CA GLU A 77 -10.21 -1.35 1.20
C GLU A 77 -10.79 -2.77 1.22
N LYS A 78 -11.76 -2.99 2.12
CA LYS A 78 -12.35 -4.33 2.33
C LYS A 78 -13.32 -4.74 1.23
N ASN A 79 -14.21 -3.82 0.82
CA ASN A 79 -15.36 -4.13 -0.03
C ASN A 79 -15.24 -3.55 -1.45
N GLY A 80 -14.25 -2.70 -1.72
CA GLY A 80 -14.09 -1.93 -2.96
C GLY A 80 -15.08 -0.77 -3.10
N GLN A 81 -16.20 -0.81 -2.39
CA GLN A 81 -17.28 0.18 -2.44
C GLN A 81 -18.09 0.19 -1.14
N PHE A 82 -18.83 1.27 -0.91
CA PHE A 82 -19.85 1.35 0.13
C PHE A 82 -21.03 2.25 -0.29
N SER A 83 -22.16 2.05 0.37
CA SER A 83 -23.39 2.78 0.05
C SER A 83 -23.53 4.08 0.86
N SER A 84 -24.42 4.97 0.40
CA SER A 84 -24.80 6.16 1.16
C SER A 84 -25.42 5.84 2.52
N THR A 85 -26.03 4.67 2.68
CA THR A 85 -26.59 4.19 3.95
C THR A 85 -25.47 3.85 4.95
N GLU A 86 -24.41 3.18 4.49
CA GLU A 86 -23.26 2.85 5.34
C GLU A 86 -22.50 4.12 5.73
N LEU A 87 -22.33 5.06 4.81
CA LEU A 87 -21.71 6.35 5.12
C LEU A 87 -22.53 7.14 6.15
N ASN A 88 -23.86 7.11 6.04
CA ASN A 88 -24.73 7.74 7.03
C ASN A 88 -24.50 7.17 8.43
N LYS A 89 -24.39 5.86 8.59
CA LYS A 89 -24.11 5.22 9.90
C LYS A 89 -22.80 5.71 10.50
N ILE A 90 -21.78 5.96 9.68
CA ILE A 90 -20.50 6.48 10.15
C ILE A 90 -20.62 7.94 10.59
N ILE A 91 -21.26 8.80 9.77
CA ILE A 91 -21.32 10.24 10.01
C ILE A 91 -22.34 10.61 11.10
N SER A 92 -23.50 9.94 11.14
CA SER A 92 -24.57 10.29 12.06
C SER A 92 -24.29 9.90 13.50
N LYS A 93 -23.43 8.92 13.76
CA LYS A 93 -23.13 8.42 15.12
C LYS A 93 -24.39 8.19 15.94
N ASN A 94 -25.41 7.58 15.34
CA ASN A 94 -26.74 7.33 15.94
C ASN A 94 -27.59 8.60 16.22
N LYS A 95 -27.23 9.77 15.69
CA LYS A 95 -28.08 10.95 15.72
C LYS A 95 -29.07 10.91 14.56
N SER A 96 -30.31 11.31 14.83
CA SER A 96 -31.31 11.47 13.77
C SER A 96 -31.14 12.85 13.12
N TYR A 97 -30.92 12.87 11.84
CA TYR A 97 -30.81 14.09 11.03
C TYR A 97 -31.83 14.10 9.91
N ALA A 98 -32.29 15.29 9.51
CA ALA A 98 -33.11 15.43 8.32
C ALA A 98 -32.35 14.93 7.07
N LYS A 99 -33.07 14.37 6.10
CA LYS A 99 -32.49 13.77 4.90
C LYS A 99 -31.62 14.75 4.09
N SER A 100 -32.06 16.02 3.98
CA SER A 100 -31.30 17.08 3.31
C SER A 100 -29.98 17.36 4.02
N HIS A 101 -29.98 17.42 5.34
CA HIS A 101 -28.80 17.65 6.17
C HIS A 101 -27.79 16.48 6.02
N LEU A 102 -28.26 15.23 6.04
CA LEU A 102 -27.42 14.05 5.79
C LEU A 102 -26.77 14.09 4.40
N THR A 103 -27.48 14.58 3.39
CA THR A 103 -26.93 14.70 2.03
C THR A 103 -25.79 15.73 2.02
N HIS A 104 -25.97 16.87 2.65
CA HIS A 104 -24.93 17.90 2.77
C HIS A 104 -23.72 17.39 3.57
N LEU A 105 -23.95 16.74 4.71
CA LEU A 105 -22.87 16.15 5.51
C LEU A 105 -22.03 15.13 4.73
N ARG A 106 -22.67 14.26 3.92
CA ARG A 106 -21.97 13.31 3.07
C ARG A 106 -21.09 14.01 2.02
N GLN A 107 -21.64 14.99 1.34
CA GLN A 107 -20.89 15.76 0.33
C GLN A 107 -19.66 16.41 0.96
N THR A 108 -19.86 17.19 2.02
CA THR A 108 -18.74 17.85 2.73
C THR A 108 -17.71 16.86 3.25
N PHE A 109 -18.14 15.69 3.73
CA PHE A 109 -17.24 14.64 4.21
C PHE A 109 -16.36 14.09 3.08
N ILE A 110 -16.97 13.73 1.94
CA ILE A 110 -16.25 13.18 0.78
C ILE A 110 -15.34 14.24 0.15
N GLU A 111 -15.83 15.46 -0.01
CA GLU A 111 -15.04 16.59 -0.53
C GLU A 111 -13.79 16.84 0.32
N LYS A 112 -13.95 16.90 1.64
CA LYS A 112 -12.82 17.08 2.56
C LYS A 112 -11.80 15.94 2.47
N LEU A 113 -12.26 14.72 2.32
CA LEU A 113 -11.37 13.56 2.17
C LEU A 113 -10.63 13.61 0.83
N ASN A 114 -11.32 13.94 -0.27
CA ASN A 114 -10.71 14.10 -1.58
C ASN A 114 -9.73 15.29 -1.61
N GLN A 115 -10.03 16.39 -0.94
CA GLN A 115 -9.10 17.52 -0.80
C GLN A 115 -7.83 17.13 -0.03
N ASN A 116 -7.97 16.38 1.06
CA ASN A 116 -6.84 15.86 1.81
C ASN A 116 -5.97 14.93 0.95
N TYR A 117 -6.60 14.05 0.19
CA TYR A 117 -5.93 13.17 -0.74
C TYR A 117 -5.17 13.94 -1.83
N HIS A 118 -5.83 14.92 -2.46
CA HIS A 118 -5.20 15.78 -3.48
C HIS A 118 -4.00 16.54 -2.93
N LYS A 119 -4.13 17.14 -1.73
CA LYS A 119 -3.01 17.83 -1.05
C LYS A 119 -1.83 16.88 -0.77
N LEU A 120 -2.12 15.63 -0.45
CA LEU A 120 -1.11 14.63 -0.10
C LEU A 120 -0.37 14.09 -1.33
N THR A 121 -1.12 13.81 -2.41
CA THR A 121 -0.61 13.07 -3.58
C THR A 121 -0.31 13.96 -4.78
N GLY A 122 -0.97 15.11 -4.90
CA GLY A 122 -0.99 15.94 -6.10
C GLY A 122 -1.80 15.34 -7.27
N PHE A 123 -2.46 14.20 -7.09
CA PHE A 123 -3.25 13.57 -8.16
C PHE A 123 -4.53 14.37 -8.43
N SER A 124 -4.88 14.51 -9.70
CA SER A 124 -6.12 15.18 -10.14
C SER A 124 -7.37 14.30 -9.91
N GLU A 125 -7.21 12.98 -9.91
CA GLU A 125 -8.30 12.05 -9.68
C GLU A 125 -8.69 12.02 -8.20
N PRO A 126 -10.02 11.96 -7.88
CA PRO A 126 -10.46 11.88 -6.50
C PRO A 126 -10.16 10.50 -5.91
N LEU A 127 -9.91 10.47 -4.59
CA LEU A 127 -9.77 9.22 -3.85
C LEU A 127 -11.07 8.42 -3.84
N ILE A 128 -12.19 9.12 -3.66
CA ILE A 128 -13.54 8.55 -3.63
C ILE A 128 -14.38 9.20 -4.71
N SER A 129 -14.87 8.38 -5.61
CA SER A 129 -15.87 8.73 -6.62
C SER A 129 -17.24 8.19 -6.22
N SER A 130 -18.29 8.73 -6.80
CA SER A 130 -19.67 8.30 -6.51
C SER A 130 -20.49 8.14 -7.77
N THR A 131 -21.42 7.20 -7.73
CA THR A 131 -22.43 6.98 -8.78
C THR A 131 -23.76 6.63 -8.15
N LYS A 132 -24.86 6.80 -8.92
CA LYS A 132 -26.18 6.31 -8.49
C LYS A 132 -26.20 4.80 -8.56
N ASN A 133 -26.80 4.15 -7.55
CA ASN A 133 -27.00 2.72 -7.59
C ASN A 133 -27.97 2.34 -8.74
N PRO A 134 -27.56 1.47 -9.68
CA PRO A 134 -28.44 1.05 -10.78
C PRO A 134 -29.72 0.35 -10.29
N ALA A 135 -29.64 -0.41 -9.20
CA ALA A 135 -30.76 -1.15 -8.61
C ALA A 135 -31.68 -0.28 -7.75
N ASP A 136 -31.15 0.79 -7.15
CA ASP A 136 -31.94 1.73 -6.36
C ASP A 136 -31.41 3.16 -6.56
N LYS A 137 -32.04 3.91 -7.45
CA LYS A 137 -31.67 5.29 -7.80
C LYS A 137 -31.67 6.27 -6.62
N ARG A 138 -32.23 5.88 -5.47
CA ARG A 138 -32.22 6.68 -4.21
C ARG A 138 -30.91 6.53 -3.46
N GLN A 139 -30.14 5.49 -3.75
CA GLN A 139 -28.85 5.22 -3.12
C GLN A 139 -27.71 5.71 -4.00
N ILE A 140 -26.68 6.22 -3.33
CA ILE A 140 -25.39 6.55 -3.94
C ILE A 140 -24.39 5.49 -3.50
N ILE A 141 -23.62 4.98 -4.46
CA ILE A 141 -22.49 4.08 -4.22
C ILE A 141 -21.22 4.91 -4.32
N TYR A 142 -20.36 4.76 -3.36
CA TYR A 142 -19.03 5.34 -3.32
C TYR A 142 -17.99 4.26 -3.57
N PHE A 143 -17.01 4.54 -4.41
CA PHE A 143 -15.94 3.59 -4.76
C PHE A 143 -14.59 4.30 -4.80
N ALA A 144 -13.53 3.56 -4.60
CA ALA A 144 -12.18 4.11 -4.64
C ALA A 144 -11.75 4.36 -6.10
N GLY A 145 -11.29 5.58 -6.39
CA GLY A 145 -10.66 5.91 -7.68
C GLY A 145 -9.31 5.22 -7.84
N ASN A 146 -8.58 5.07 -6.74
CA ASN A 146 -7.26 4.42 -6.69
C ASN A 146 -7.22 3.33 -5.63
N LYS A 147 -6.33 2.36 -5.79
CA LYS A 147 -6.11 1.32 -4.77
C LYS A 147 -5.53 1.94 -3.50
N ILE A 148 -6.18 1.64 -2.39
CA ILE A 148 -5.78 2.09 -1.06
C ILE A 148 -5.42 0.84 -0.26
N PHE A 149 -4.36 0.94 0.54
CA PHE A 149 -3.88 -0.17 1.34
C PHE A 149 -3.79 0.22 2.81
N LYS A 150 -4.15 -0.69 3.71
CA LYS A 150 -3.85 -0.51 5.11
C LYS A 150 -2.34 -0.55 5.31
N LYS A 151 -1.79 0.42 6.04
CA LYS A 151 -0.36 0.43 6.37
C LYS A 151 -0.04 -0.79 7.22
N LYS A 152 0.76 -1.71 6.68
CA LYS A 152 1.26 -2.89 7.37
C LYS A 152 2.73 -2.66 7.73
N SER A 153 3.19 -3.26 8.83
CA SER A 153 4.61 -3.33 9.13
C SER A 153 5.34 -4.10 8.02
N PHE A 154 6.61 -3.75 7.75
CA PHE A 154 7.45 -4.47 6.78
C PHE A 154 7.46 -5.99 7.04
N PHE A 155 7.48 -6.41 8.30
CA PHE A 155 7.39 -7.82 8.69
C PHE A 155 6.04 -8.47 8.34
N GLU A 156 4.93 -7.72 8.41
CA GLU A 156 3.61 -8.25 8.01
C GLU A 156 3.49 -8.44 6.49
N TYR A 157 4.24 -7.67 5.69
CA TYR A 157 4.29 -7.87 4.23
C TYR A 157 5.06 -9.13 3.84
N ILE A 158 6.11 -9.46 4.57
CA ILE A 158 6.99 -10.60 4.25
C ILE A 158 6.44 -11.93 4.82
N PHE A 159 5.85 -11.92 6.00
CA PHE A 159 5.52 -13.14 6.76
C PHE A 159 4.03 -13.46 6.87
N LYS A 160 3.13 -12.56 6.46
CA LYS A 160 1.69 -12.86 6.35
C LYS A 160 1.31 -13.17 4.90
N LYS A 161 1.40 -14.44 4.55
CA LYS A 161 0.60 -15.02 3.48
C LYS A 161 -0.77 -15.41 4.00
#